data_323a52c338391c1531b0e3192ebef821
#
_entry.id   323a52c338391c1531b0e3192ebef821
#
_cell.length_a   1.000
_cell.length_b   1.000
_cell.length_c   1.000
_cell.angle_alpha   90.00
_cell.angle_beta   90.00
_cell.angle_gamma   90.00
#
_symmetry.space_group_name_H-M   'P 1'
#
loop_
_entity.id
_entity.type
_entity.pdbx_description
1 polymer ?
#
loop_
_entity_poly.entity_id
_entity_poly.type
_entity_poly.pdbx_seq_one_letter_code
_entity_poly.pdbx_strand_id
1 'polypeptide(L)'
;MIDIQTTVDRIREILADETTAQLAEELNGFHAADLADIFQELKPEERLECFNLIDEDKAAEMIEYLPPNLQVEILGDIDTDLAARIIQNLPHDAAADVLGDMEEDDTEAYLDSLPKKFSAEVRELMNYDEDTAGGMMTPLFMVVTQEMTVKEVLDYIREKAEEDNIDLYYVYVTDTQDHLLGVLSLRTLLTSSFKTKVKDIMNADIVKLHIDDYRDTISDVFMKYQFDSLPVVDQYNHLRGIVTWDDAQDALEEETTEEIYASSGISTGSIDEDEILEGSVFTSMKARTPWLFVTLIGELIAVNVVNIFDHTLKALPIVAIFIPLLAGLAGNIGTQSITLIVRGLSTGQITTGSMVRHILRESFIGLMIGAFFGVLVTLFTWGWQHNFELGFIVGIAMAINMALAALIGTLTPFSMKKLNIDPAVASGPVIATAIDVLGLAVYFLLASMFRSEERRVGKECRS
;
A
#
# COMPACT_ATOMS: atom_id res chain seq x y z
N MET A 1 -10.10 -23.89 4.82
CA MET A 1 -10.44 -22.62 5.46
C MET A 1 -11.31 -22.96 6.65
N ILE A 2 -10.84 -22.66 7.84
CA ILE A 2 -11.52 -22.94 9.10
C ILE A 2 -12.68 -21.93 9.25
N ASP A 3 -13.80 -22.36 9.82
CA ASP A 3 -14.87 -21.43 10.22
C ASP A 3 -14.47 -20.81 11.57
N ILE A 4 -13.81 -19.65 11.51
CA ILE A 4 -13.22 -18.95 12.67
C ILE A 4 -14.26 -18.74 13.77
N GLN A 5 -15.46 -18.23 13.42
CA GLN A 5 -16.50 -17.96 14.42
C GLN A 5 -16.96 -19.23 15.18
N THR A 6 -17.15 -20.32 14.44
CA THR A 6 -17.54 -21.61 15.05
C THR A 6 -16.40 -22.15 15.94
N THR A 7 -15.14 -21.92 15.55
CA THR A 7 -13.97 -22.36 16.32
C THR A 7 -13.81 -21.52 17.59
N VAL A 8 -13.96 -20.20 17.51
CA VAL A 8 -13.93 -19.29 18.66
C VAL A 8 -15.02 -19.64 19.69
N ASP A 9 -16.25 -19.88 19.22
CA ASP A 9 -17.34 -20.28 20.11
C ASP A 9 -17.05 -21.61 20.81
N ARG A 10 -16.43 -22.56 20.13
CA ARG A 10 -16.01 -23.83 20.68
C ARG A 10 -14.86 -23.67 21.71
N ILE A 11 -13.87 -22.82 21.42
CA ILE A 11 -12.79 -22.49 22.36
C ILE A 11 -13.40 -21.91 23.67
N ARG A 12 -14.36 -20.98 23.54
CA ARG A 12 -15.08 -20.40 24.68
C ARG A 12 -15.84 -21.45 25.51
N GLU A 13 -16.48 -22.44 24.85
CA GLU A 13 -17.12 -23.56 25.55
C GLU A 13 -16.11 -24.38 26.32
N ILE A 14 -14.94 -24.71 25.71
CA ILE A 14 -13.89 -25.52 26.39
C ILE A 14 -13.24 -24.74 27.54
N LEU A 15 -13.00 -23.42 27.37
CA LEU A 15 -12.52 -22.57 28.48
C LEU A 15 -13.49 -22.55 29.65
N ALA A 16 -14.81 -22.50 29.40
CA ALA A 16 -15.82 -22.55 30.45
C ALA A 16 -15.91 -23.88 31.17
N ASP A 17 -15.51 -25.00 30.53
CA ASP A 17 -15.51 -26.34 31.09
C ASP A 17 -14.19 -26.72 31.80
N GLU A 18 -13.22 -25.82 31.89
CA GLU A 18 -11.88 -26.00 32.51
C GLU A 18 -11.09 -27.20 31.97
N THR A 19 -11.34 -27.64 30.72
CA THR A 19 -10.65 -28.77 30.09
C THR A 19 -9.38 -28.32 29.36
N THR A 20 -8.41 -27.74 30.08
CA THR A 20 -7.18 -27.14 29.57
C THR A 20 -6.33 -28.07 28.69
N ALA A 21 -6.25 -29.38 29.02
CA ALA A 21 -5.45 -30.33 28.24
C ALA A 21 -6.02 -30.57 26.81
N GLN A 22 -7.35 -30.59 26.67
CA GLN A 22 -7.99 -30.75 25.37
C GLN A 22 -7.84 -29.48 24.52
N LEU A 23 -7.93 -28.33 25.18
CA LEU A 23 -7.73 -27.04 24.53
C LEU A 23 -6.29 -26.90 24.03
N ALA A 24 -5.29 -27.25 24.81
CA ALA A 24 -3.89 -27.23 24.40
C ALA A 24 -3.63 -28.10 23.16
N GLU A 25 -4.16 -29.34 23.14
CA GLU A 25 -4.03 -30.25 21.98
C GLU A 25 -4.70 -29.65 20.73
N GLU A 26 -5.86 -29.00 20.88
CA GLU A 26 -6.59 -28.40 19.78
C GLU A 26 -5.86 -27.15 19.24
N LEU A 27 -5.40 -26.24 20.11
CA LEU A 27 -4.67 -25.03 19.72
C LEU A 27 -3.35 -25.36 19.01
N ASN A 28 -2.55 -26.29 19.54
CA ASN A 28 -1.29 -26.69 18.89
C ASN A 28 -1.49 -27.49 17.59
N GLY A 29 -2.73 -27.95 17.33
CA GLY A 29 -3.09 -28.64 16.08
C GLY A 29 -3.40 -27.71 14.91
N PHE A 30 -3.67 -26.43 15.16
CA PHE A 30 -3.92 -25.45 14.09
C PHE A 30 -2.64 -25.02 13.38
N HIS A 31 -2.76 -24.56 12.14
CA HIS A 31 -1.71 -23.81 11.49
C HIS A 31 -1.53 -22.45 12.19
N ALA A 32 -0.32 -21.91 12.21
CA ALA A 32 -0.03 -20.67 12.91
C ALA A 32 -0.87 -19.48 12.40
N ALA A 33 -1.02 -19.36 11.09
CA ALA A 33 -1.88 -18.33 10.47
C ALA A 33 -3.35 -18.46 10.88
N ASP A 34 -3.93 -19.68 10.85
CA ASP A 34 -5.32 -19.91 11.30
C ASP A 34 -5.48 -19.62 12.81
N LEU A 35 -4.43 -19.88 13.59
CA LEU A 35 -4.41 -19.58 15.02
C LEU A 35 -4.38 -18.08 15.29
N ALA A 36 -3.61 -17.32 14.50
CA ALA A 36 -3.58 -15.86 14.57
C ALA A 36 -4.96 -15.26 14.28
N ASP A 37 -5.66 -15.72 13.23
CA ASP A 37 -7.03 -15.31 12.94
C ASP A 37 -8.00 -15.57 14.12
N ILE A 38 -7.86 -16.72 14.77
CA ILE A 38 -8.65 -17.05 15.96
C ILE A 38 -8.34 -16.10 17.12
N PHE A 39 -7.06 -15.78 17.33
CA PHE A 39 -6.62 -14.90 18.40
C PHE A 39 -7.09 -13.45 18.24
N GLN A 40 -7.25 -12.97 17.03
CA GLN A 40 -7.84 -11.66 16.74
C GLN A 40 -9.29 -11.56 17.23
N GLU A 41 -10.07 -12.64 17.15
CA GLU A 41 -11.48 -12.69 17.56
C GLU A 41 -11.68 -12.99 19.07
N LEU A 42 -10.62 -13.38 19.80
CA LEU A 42 -10.68 -13.63 21.23
C LEU A 42 -10.60 -12.32 22.04
N LYS A 43 -11.21 -12.30 23.22
CA LYS A 43 -11.04 -11.20 24.17
C LYS A 43 -9.66 -11.25 24.83
N PRO A 44 -9.12 -10.13 25.33
CA PRO A 44 -7.80 -10.10 25.97
C PRO A 44 -7.60 -11.17 27.05
N GLU A 45 -8.60 -11.38 27.92
CA GLU A 45 -8.55 -12.38 28.98
C GLU A 45 -8.53 -13.82 28.41
N GLU A 46 -9.33 -14.10 27.35
CA GLU A 46 -9.38 -15.39 26.66
C GLU A 46 -8.06 -15.66 25.91
N ARG A 47 -7.46 -14.61 25.30
CA ARG A 47 -6.15 -14.68 24.61
C ARG A 47 -5.05 -15.14 25.55
N LEU A 48 -4.92 -14.48 26.70
CA LEU A 48 -3.88 -14.80 27.67
C LEU A 48 -4.00 -16.25 28.21
N GLU A 49 -5.23 -16.73 28.47
CA GLU A 49 -5.46 -18.10 28.85
C GLU A 49 -5.08 -19.10 27.76
N CYS A 50 -5.47 -18.85 26.52
CA CYS A 50 -5.14 -19.69 25.37
C CYS A 50 -3.64 -19.66 25.07
N PHE A 51 -3.00 -18.50 25.12
CA PHE A 51 -1.59 -18.32 24.80
C PHE A 51 -0.67 -19.15 25.71
N ASN A 52 -0.98 -19.22 27.01
CA ASN A 52 -0.24 -20.05 27.96
C ASN A 52 -0.37 -21.55 27.70
N LEU A 53 -1.23 -22.00 26.80
CA LEU A 53 -1.44 -23.41 26.42
C LEU A 53 -0.77 -23.79 25.10
N ILE A 54 -0.19 -22.82 24.39
CA ILE A 54 0.48 -23.02 23.09
C ILE A 54 1.96 -23.31 23.33
N ASP A 55 2.53 -24.20 22.53
CA ASP A 55 3.97 -24.50 22.54
C ASP A 55 4.76 -23.26 22.10
N GLU A 56 5.95 -23.01 22.69
CA GLU A 56 6.75 -21.80 22.46
C GLU A 56 7.08 -21.58 20.98
N ASP A 57 7.44 -22.64 20.24
CA ASP A 57 7.73 -22.57 18.81
C ASP A 57 6.48 -22.16 17.99
N LYS A 58 5.33 -22.75 18.35
CA LYS A 58 4.05 -22.43 17.71
C LYS A 58 3.57 -21.02 18.05
N ALA A 59 3.83 -20.56 19.27
CA ALA A 59 3.51 -19.20 19.69
C ALA A 59 4.34 -18.17 18.91
N ALA A 60 5.64 -18.42 18.68
CA ALA A 60 6.48 -17.58 17.86
C ALA A 60 5.97 -17.52 16.41
N GLU A 61 5.73 -18.68 15.76
CA GLU A 61 5.13 -18.72 14.42
C GLU A 61 3.79 -17.96 14.32
N MET A 62 2.95 -18.03 15.36
CA MET A 62 1.66 -17.32 15.38
C MET A 62 1.84 -15.80 15.51
N ILE A 63 2.79 -15.36 16.33
CA ILE A 63 3.08 -13.92 16.53
C ILE A 63 3.37 -13.24 15.19
N GLU A 64 4.11 -13.87 14.28
CA GLU A 64 4.42 -13.32 12.95
C GLU A 64 3.17 -12.96 12.11
N TYR A 65 2.05 -13.69 12.31
CA TYR A 65 0.79 -13.47 11.59
C TYR A 65 -0.18 -12.53 12.30
N LEU A 66 0.17 -12.03 13.49
CA LEU A 66 -0.69 -11.11 14.23
C LEU A 66 -0.42 -9.65 13.85
N PRO A 67 -1.44 -8.79 13.89
CA PRO A 67 -1.24 -7.34 13.78
C PRO A 67 -0.26 -6.80 14.84
N PRO A 68 0.57 -5.78 14.52
CA PRO A 68 1.60 -5.26 15.43
C PRO A 68 1.10 -4.88 16.83
N ASN A 69 -0.08 -4.25 16.92
CA ASN A 69 -0.71 -3.88 18.17
C ASN A 69 -1.02 -5.10 19.06
N LEU A 70 -1.43 -6.23 18.47
CA LEU A 70 -1.71 -7.46 19.21
C LEU A 70 -0.43 -8.23 19.58
N GLN A 71 0.61 -8.16 18.77
CA GLN A 71 1.93 -8.71 19.08
C GLN A 71 2.46 -8.08 20.38
N VAL A 72 2.47 -6.73 20.42
CA VAL A 72 2.92 -5.96 21.59
C VAL A 72 2.03 -6.23 22.83
N GLU A 73 0.69 -6.23 22.64
CA GLU A 73 -0.26 -6.50 23.74
C GLU A 73 0.00 -7.88 24.37
N ILE A 74 0.08 -8.93 23.55
CA ILE A 74 0.25 -10.31 24.02
C ILE A 74 1.59 -10.48 24.72
N LEU A 75 2.69 -10.01 24.12
CA LEU A 75 4.03 -10.13 24.67
C LEU A 75 4.21 -9.31 25.96
N GLY A 76 3.51 -8.17 26.06
CA GLY A 76 3.48 -7.36 27.29
C GLY A 76 2.66 -7.96 28.42
N ASP A 77 1.63 -8.76 28.12
CA ASP A 77 0.74 -9.35 29.11
C ASP A 77 1.24 -10.70 29.68
N ILE A 78 2.19 -11.37 29.04
CA ILE A 78 2.78 -12.64 29.50
C ILE A 78 3.99 -12.42 30.40
N ASP A 79 4.47 -13.52 31.02
CA ASP A 79 5.69 -13.49 31.83
C ASP A 79 6.92 -13.11 30.98
N THR A 80 7.73 -12.18 31.47
CA THR A 80 8.90 -11.64 30.74
C THR A 80 9.89 -12.72 30.27
N ASP A 81 10.10 -13.78 31.10
CA ASP A 81 10.98 -14.88 30.72
C ASP A 81 10.37 -15.72 29.58
N LEU A 82 9.05 -15.85 29.52
CA LEU A 82 8.34 -16.53 28.44
C LEU A 82 8.37 -15.67 27.17
N ALA A 83 8.08 -14.38 27.28
CA ALA A 83 8.15 -13.46 26.16
C ALA A 83 9.56 -13.46 25.50
N ALA A 84 10.61 -13.40 26.32
CA ALA A 84 11.98 -13.47 25.82
C ALA A 84 12.30 -14.77 25.06
N ARG A 85 11.77 -15.93 25.52
CA ARG A 85 11.94 -17.19 24.76
C ARG A 85 11.19 -17.23 23.47
N ILE A 86 9.98 -16.64 23.43
CA ILE A 86 9.19 -16.52 22.20
C ILE A 86 9.90 -15.58 21.20
N ILE A 87 10.34 -14.41 21.66
CA ILE A 87 11.10 -13.45 20.83
C ILE A 87 12.38 -14.09 20.27
N GLN A 88 13.06 -14.94 21.06
CA GLN A 88 14.25 -15.67 20.59
C GLN A 88 13.94 -16.66 19.47
N ASN A 89 12.71 -17.19 19.38
CA ASN A 89 12.28 -18.13 18.37
C ASN A 89 11.72 -17.44 17.11
N LEU A 90 11.50 -16.11 17.17
CA LEU A 90 11.14 -15.33 15.98
C LEU A 90 12.32 -15.21 15.01
N PRO A 91 12.07 -15.03 13.69
CA PRO A 91 13.05 -14.48 12.79
C PRO A 91 13.60 -13.15 13.32
N HIS A 92 14.85 -12.81 12.96
CA HIS A 92 15.53 -11.64 13.55
C HIS A 92 14.89 -10.31 13.13
N ASP A 93 14.39 -10.22 11.91
CA ASP A 93 13.60 -9.15 11.35
C ASP A 93 12.28 -8.99 12.10
N ALA A 94 11.44 -10.04 12.18
CA ALA A 94 10.22 -10.02 12.97
C ALA A 94 10.44 -9.66 14.46
N ALA A 95 11.54 -10.13 15.04
CA ALA A 95 11.90 -9.75 16.40
C ALA A 95 12.31 -8.27 16.52
N ALA A 96 12.94 -7.70 15.47
CA ALA A 96 13.31 -6.29 15.43
C ALA A 96 12.07 -5.39 15.32
N ASP A 97 11.10 -5.78 14.49
CA ASP A 97 9.84 -5.05 14.28
C ASP A 97 9.01 -5.03 15.56
N VAL A 98 8.75 -6.21 16.15
CA VAL A 98 7.98 -6.30 17.39
C VAL A 98 8.63 -5.52 18.54
N LEU A 99 9.95 -5.57 18.67
CA LEU A 99 10.68 -4.81 19.70
C LEU A 99 10.75 -3.32 19.38
N GLY A 100 10.70 -2.93 18.09
CA GLY A 100 10.62 -1.55 17.65
C GLY A 100 9.31 -0.87 18.03
N ASP A 101 8.22 -1.62 18.03
CA ASP A 101 6.87 -1.15 18.38
C ASP A 101 6.62 -1.07 19.91
N MET A 102 7.51 -1.63 20.73
CA MET A 102 7.41 -1.57 22.18
C MET A 102 7.94 -0.26 22.77
N GLU A 103 7.59 0.03 24.03
CA GLU A 103 8.19 1.15 24.76
C GLU A 103 9.70 0.91 24.99
N GLU A 104 10.54 1.96 24.87
CA GLU A 104 12.01 1.88 24.91
C GLU A 104 12.55 1.15 26.16
N ASP A 105 11.91 1.34 27.32
CA ASP A 105 12.30 0.69 28.58
C ASP A 105 12.05 -0.83 28.55
N ASP A 106 10.95 -1.27 27.92
CA ASP A 106 10.61 -2.69 27.77
C ASP A 106 11.50 -3.36 26.71
N THR A 107 11.71 -2.70 25.58
CA THR A 107 12.61 -3.15 24.50
C THR A 107 14.00 -3.45 25.06
N GLU A 108 14.60 -2.53 25.81
CA GLU A 108 15.92 -2.73 26.41
C GLU A 108 15.92 -3.90 27.43
N ALA A 109 14.86 -4.06 28.22
CA ALA A 109 14.73 -5.17 29.17
C ALA A 109 14.71 -6.53 28.46
N TYR A 110 13.95 -6.64 27.35
CA TYR A 110 13.93 -7.86 26.54
C TYR A 110 15.29 -8.11 25.87
N LEU A 111 15.88 -7.13 25.19
CA LEU A 111 17.18 -7.25 24.53
C LEU A 111 18.31 -7.67 25.48
N ASP A 112 18.28 -7.21 26.74
CA ASP A 112 19.26 -7.61 27.76
C ASP A 112 19.04 -9.06 28.26
N SER A 113 17.82 -9.60 28.15
CA SER A 113 17.50 -10.97 28.54
C SER A 113 17.83 -12.00 27.45
N LEU A 114 17.94 -11.58 26.19
CA LEU A 114 18.21 -12.42 25.02
C LEU A 114 19.69 -12.84 24.90
N PRO A 115 20.00 -13.93 24.17
CA PRO A 115 21.38 -14.32 23.87
C PRO A 115 22.13 -13.17 23.19
N LYS A 116 23.38 -12.91 23.60
CA LYS A 116 24.17 -11.76 23.15
C LYS A 116 24.30 -11.65 21.61
N LYS A 117 24.41 -12.79 20.92
CA LYS A 117 24.51 -12.80 19.45
C LYS A 117 23.20 -12.33 18.81
N PHE A 118 22.09 -12.93 19.23
CA PHE A 118 20.74 -12.59 18.75
C PHE A 118 20.40 -11.13 19.06
N SER A 119 20.59 -10.68 20.30
CA SER A 119 20.36 -9.28 20.69
C SER A 119 21.19 -8.29 19.89
N ALA A 120 22.44 -8.64 19.52
CA ALA A 120 23.30 -7.76 18.73
C ALA A 120 22.81 -7.67 17.26
N GLU A 121 22.36 -8.77 16.68
CA GLU A 121 21.82 -8.83 15.32
C GLU A 121 20.50 -8.07 15.23
N VAL A 122 19.58 -8.28 16.18
CA VAL A 122 18.32 -7.53 16.28
C VAL A 122 18.56 -6.03 16.46
N ARG A 123 19.48 -5.62 17.35
CA ARG A 123 19.85 -4.20 17.53
C ARG A 123 20.44 -3.59 16.26
N GLU A 124 21.14 -4.38 15.42
CA GLU A 124 21.65 -3.90 14.14
C GLU A 124 20.49 -3.64 13.18
N LEU A 125 19.51 -4.53 13.10
CA LEU A 125 18.32 -4.37 12.26
C LEU A 125 17.48 -3.16 12.69
N MET A 126 17.21 -2.98 13.97
CA MET A 126 16.49 -1.82 14.52
C MET A 126 17.13 -0.45 14.23
N ASN A 127 18.38 -0.38 13.73
CA ASN A 127 18.98 0.88 13.29
C ASN A 127 18.62 1.28 11.86
N TYR A 128 18.03 0.38 11.08
CA TYR A 128 17.54 0.68 9.76
C TYR A 128 16.09 1.20 9.84
N ASP A 129 15.68 1.92 8.82
CA ASP A 129 14.29 2.31 8.65
C ASP A 129 13.49 1.07 8.24
N GLU A 130 12.39 0.78 8.91
CA GLU A 130 11.53 -0.40 8.69
C GLU A 130 11.01 -0.50 7.25
N ASP A 131 10.83 0.65 6.58
CA ASP A 131 10.38 0.74 5.20
C ASP A 131 11.47 0.46 4.16
N THR A 132 12.69 0.09 4.59
CA THR A 132 13.82 -0.16 3.69
C THR A 132 14.23 -1.62 3.66
N ALA A 133 14.99 -2.01 2.62
CA ALA A 133 15.57 -3.35 2.53
C ALA A 133 16.49 -3.69 3.73
N GLY A 134 17.03 -2.68 4.39
CA GLY A 134 17.84 -2.84 5.60
C GLY A 134 16.98 -3.24 6.82
N GLY A 135 15.76 -2.67 6.97
CA GLY A 135 14.81 -3.04 8.01
C GLY A 135 14.19 -4.42 7.75
N MET A 136 13.74 -4.65 6.53
CA MET A 136 13.05 -5.89 6.12
C MET A 136 13.97 -7.11 5.94
N MET A 137 15.30 -6.95 6.01
CA MET A 137 16.21 -8.06 5.73
C MET A 137 16.40 -8.97 6.93
N THR A 138 16.44 -10.28 6.68
CA THR A 138 16.95 -11.24 7.65
C THR A 138 18.46 -11.47 7.50
N PRO A 139 19.24 -11.52 8.60
CA PRO A 139 20.66 -11.89 8.57
C PRO A 139 20.88 -13.41 8.45
N LEU A 140 19.83 -14.20 8.43
CA LEU A 140 19.87 -15.66 8.32
C LEU A 140 19.98 -16.11 6.88
N PHE A 141 21.19 -16.19 6.35
CA PHE A 141 21.46 -16.64 4.97
C PHE A 141 22.71 -17.49 4.89
N MET A 142 22.80 -18.31 3.84
CA MET A 142 23.92 -19.22 3.63
C MET A 142 24.99 -18.58 2.74
N VAL A 143 26.22 -18.51 3.25
CA VAL A 143 27.37 -17.94 2.54
C VAL A 143 28.45 -18.98 2.33
N VAL A 144 29.03 -19.00 1.14
CA VAL A 144 30.16 -19.85 0.75
C VAL A 144 31.20 -19.07 -0.04
N THR A 145 32.41 -19.61 -0.13
CA THR A 145 33.47 -19.00 -0.93
C THR A 145 33.55 -19.61 -2.32
N GLN A 146 34.00 -18.83 -3.29
CA GLN A 146 34.12 -19.24 -4.69
C GLN A 146 35.08 -20.44 -4.93
N GLU A 147 36.01 -20.70 -3.99
CA GLU A 147 36.99 -21.78 -4.13
C GLU A 147 36.49 -23.15 -3.62
N MET A 148 35.39 -23.18 -2.87
CA MET A 148 34.77 -24.43 -2.40
C MET A 148 34.29 -25.26 -3.55
N THR A 149 34.30 -26.59 -3.37
CA THR A 149 33.68 -27.56 -4.28
C THR A 149 32.20 -27.76 -3.92
N VAL A 150 31.39 -28.21 -4.87
CA VAL A 150 29.97 -28.54 -4.64
C VAL A 150 29.80 -29.50 -3.45
N LYS A 151 30.72 -30.47 -3.29
CA LYS A 151 30.69 -31.38 -2.16
C LYS A 151 30.86 -30.66 -0.83
N GLU A 152 31.86 -29.78 -0.73
CA GLU A 152 32.13 -29.01 0.50
C GLU A 152 30.95 -28.09 0.83
N VAL A 153 30.32 -27.48 -0.17
CA VAL A 153 29.11 -26.69 0.02
C VAL A 153 27.95 -27.52 0.57
N LEU A 154 27.69 -28.68 -0.04
CA LEU A 154 26.60 -29.57 0.43
C LEU A 154 26.83 -30.11 1.85
N ASP A 155 28.10 -30.42 2.18
CA ASP A 155 28.44 -30.87 3.53
C ASP A 155 28.27 -29.72 4.54
N TYR A 156 28.66 -28.48 4.18
CA TYR A 156 28.47 -27.27 4.98
C TYR A 156 27.00 -26.92 5.19
N ILE A 157 26.16 -27.01 4.14
CA ILE A 157 24.73 -26.79 4.25
C ILE A 157 24.08 -27.76 5.25
N ARG A 158 24.46 -29.06 5.23
CA ARG A 158 23.90 -30.04 6.17
C ARG A 158 24.26 -29.74 7.62
N GLU A 159 25.49 -29.26 7.85
CA GLU A 159 25.93 -28.90 9.18
C GLU A 159 25.21 -27.66 9.70
N LYS A 160 25.11 -26.62 8.87
CA LYS A 160 24.58 -25.32 9.26
C LYS A 160 23.04 -25.24 9.29
N ALA A 161 22.35 -25.88 8.37
CA ALA A 161 20.89 -25.85 8.32
C ALA A 161 20.21 -26.54 9.52
N GLU A 162 20.91 -27.49 10.18
CA GLU A 162 20.42 -28.08 11.44
C GLU A 162 20.67 -27.17 12.66
N GLU A 163 21.68 -26.29 12.59
CA GLU A 163 22.06 -25.41 13.72
C GLU A 163 21.23 -24.11 13.78
N ASP A 164 21.03 -23.47 12.63
CA ASP A 164 20.53 -22.09 12.55
C ASP A 164 19.10 -21.97 11.98
N ASN A 165 18.39 -23.09 11.73
CA ASN A 165 17.03 -23.14 11.14
C ASN A 165 16.84 -22.18 9.93
N ILE A 166 17.82 -22.19 9.00
CA ILE A 166 17.85 -21.27 7.86
C ILE A 166 16.95 -21.79 6.75
N ASP A 167 16.02 -20.97 6.30
CA ASP A 167 15.26 -21.21 5.08
C ASP A 167 16.16 -21.06 3.84
N LEU A 168 16.42 -22.18 3.19
CA LEU A 168 17.44 -22.27 2.16
C LEU A 168 16.88 -22.17 0.75
N TYR A 169 16.77 -20.95 0.22
CA TYR A 169 16.39 -20.69 -1.17
C TYR A 169 17.62 -20.66 -2.09
N TYR A 170 18.62 -19.88 -1.71
CA TYR A 170 19.86 -19.68 -2.43
C TYR A 170 21.07 -19.75 -1.50
N VAL A 171 22.23 -20.02 -2.09
CA VAL A 171 23.52 -19.91 -1.41
C VAL A 171 24.30 -18.76 -2.04
N TYR A 172 24.68 -17.80 -1.23
CA TYR A 172 25.39 -16.62 -1.67
C TYR A 172 26.91 -16.84 -1.66
N VAL A 173 27.59 -16.29 -2.64
CA VAL A 173 29.04 -16.45 -2.78
C VAL A 173 29.71 -15.12 -2.49
N THR A 174 30.59 -15.10 -1.50
CA THR A 174 31.36 -13.90 -1.14
C THR A 174 32.88 -14.13 -1.24
N ASP A 175 33.62 -13.04 -1.18
CA ASP A 175 35.06 -13.08 -0.95
C ASP A 175 35.39 -13.07 0.56
N THR A 176 36.66 -12.95 0.89
CA THR A 176 37.15 -12.89 2.28
C THR A 176 36.85 -11.56 3.00
N GLN A 177 36.24 -10.61 2.31
CA GLN A 177 35.83 -9.30 2.80
C GLN A 177 34.32 -9.10 2.73
N ASP A 178 33.56 -10.21 2.58
CA ASP A 178 32.09 -10.27 2.50
C ASP A 178 31.48 -9.54 1.30
N HIS A 179 32.27 -9.24 0.25
CA HIS A 179 31.71 -8.70 -0.97
C HIS A 179 30.92 -9.79 -1.73
N LEU A 180 29.71 -9.47 -2.15
CA LEU A 180 28.87 -10.37 -2.92
C LEU A 180 29.43 -10.58 -4.33
N LEU A 181 29.80 -11.83 -4.66
CA LEU A 181 30.40 -12.25 -5.94
C LEU A 181 29.42 -13.02 -6.84
N GLY A 182 28.51 -13.78 -6.25
CA GLY A 182 27.62 -14.67 -7.00
C GLY A 182 26.50 -15.24 -6.16
N VAL A 183 25.60 -15.93 -6.82
CA VAL A 183 24.51 -16.67 -6.20
C VAL A 183 24.38 -18.07 -6.83
N LEU A 184 24.03 -19.04 -6.01
CA LEU A 184 23.80 -20.44 -6.41
C LEU A 184 22.40 -20.85 -5.97
N SER A 185 21.61 -21.40 -6.89
CA SER A 185 20.38 -22.09 -6.50
C SER A 185 20.68 -23.51 -6.00
N LEU A 186 19.86 -24.02 -5.09
CA LEU A 186 19.92 -25.42 -4.66
C LEU A 186 19.86 -26.39 -5.83
N ARG A 187 19.05 -26.09 -6.86
CA ARG A 187 18.96 -26.88 -8.07
C ARG A 187 20.32 -27.00 -8.78
N THR A 188 21.04 -25.88 -8.90
CA THR A 188 22.39 -25.87 -9.51
C THR A 188 23.36 -26.72 -8.73
N LEU A 189 23.35 -26.62 -7.38
CA LEU A 189 24.18 -27.45 -6.51
C LEU A 189 23.88 -28.95 -6.67
N LEU A 190 22.60 -29.35 -6.61
CA LEU A 190 22.16 -30.73 -6.68
C LEU A 190 22.40 -31.39 -8.04
N THR A 191 22.43 -30.61 -9.12
CA THR A 191 22.63 -31.11 -10.49
C THR A 191 24.09 -31.06 -10.95
N SER A 192 24.98 -30.41 -10.19
CA SER A 192 26.38 -30.26 -10.52
C SER A 192 27.25 -31.41 -9.99
N SER A 193 28.41 -31.61 -10.61
CA SER A 193 29.36 -32.64 -10.15
C SER A 193 30.00 -32.21 -8.82
N PHE A 194 30.15 -33.11 -7.86
CA PHE A 194 30.75 -32.88 -6.55
C PHE A 194 32.15 -32.25 -6.57
N LYS A 195 32.89 -32.42 -7.66
CA LYS A 195 34.26 -31.88 -7.82
C LYS A 195 34.29 -30.49 -8.45
N THR A 196 33.16 -30.01 -8.96
CA THR A 196 33.07 -28.69 -9.59
C THR A 196 33.23 -27.62 -8.56
N LYS A 197 33.96 -26.54 -8.85
CA LYS A 197 34.09 -25.39 -7.97
C LYS A 197 32.91 -24.46 -8.10
N VAL A 198 32.59 -23.78 -7.01
CA VAL A 198 31.52 -22.77 -6.91
C VAL A 198 31.65 -21.71 -8.00
N LYS A 199 32.86 -21.17 -8.23
CA LYS A 199 33.10 -20.12 -9.23
C LYS A 199 32.76 -20.53 -10.67
N ASP A 200 32.73 -21.85 -10.97
CA ASP A 200 32.47 -22.37 -12.32
C ASP A 200 30.97 -22.53 -12.60
N ILE A 201 30.12 -22.46 -11.55
CA ILE A 201 28.68 -22.69 -11.63
C ILE A 201 27.82 -21.59 -11.01
N MET A 202 28.43 -20.62 -10.27
CA MET A 202 27.70 -19.49 -9.70
C MET A 202 27.20 -18.56 -10.81
N ASN A 203 26.05 -17.93 -10.55
CA ASN A 203 25.60 -16.81 -11.36
C ASN A 203 26.21 -15.52 -10.80
N ALA A 204 27.03 -14.83 -11.60
CA ALA A 204 27.65 -13.56 -11.24
C ALA A 204 26.82 -12.33 -11.67
N ASP A 205 25.78 -12.54 -12.50
CA ASP A 205 24.82 -11.49 -12.86
C ASP A 205 23.69 -11.48 -11.81
N ILE A 206 23.94 -10.77 -10.71
CA ILE A 206 23.11 -10.80 -9.51
C ILE A 206 22.16 -9.61 -9.50
N VAL A 207 20.86 -9.89 -9.40
CA VAL A 207 19.88 -8.89 -8.98
C VAL A 207 19.98 -8.80 -7.44
N LYS A 208 20.11 -7.59 -6.92
CA LYS A 208 20.33 -7.32 -5.51
C LYS A 208 19.62 -6.04 -5.11
N LEU A 209 19.33 -5.91 -3.83
CA LEU A 209 18.78 -4.72 -3.19
C LEU A 209 19.90 -3.95 -2.47
N HIS A 210 19.69 -2.68 -2.27
CA HIS A 210 20.52 -1.82 -1.44
C HIS A 210 19.86 -1.64 -0.08
N ILE A 211 20.62 -1.51 1.00
CA ILE A 211 20.07 -1.31 2.36
C ILE A 211 19.10 -0.12 2.44
N ASP A 212 19.28 0.89 1.58
CA ASP A 212 18.46 2.10 1.53
C ASP A 212 17.32 2.02 0.50
N ASP A 213 17.09 0.87 -0.16
CA ASP A 213 15.99 0.69 -1.11
C ASP A 213 14.67 0.58 -0.34
N TYR A 214 13.69 1.41 -0.71
CA TYR A 214 12.38 1.44 -0.09
C TYR A 214 11.43 0.37 -0.64
N ARG A 215 10.33 0.09 0.08
CA ARG A 215 9.28 -0.91 -0.19
C ARG A 215 8.83 -0.95 -1.66
N ASP A 216 8.61 0.20 -2.29
CA ASP A 216 8.22 0.32 -3.70
C ASP A 216 9.26 -0.28 -4.65
N THR A 217 10.53 -0.02 -4.40
CA THR A 217 11.63 -0.57 -5.17
C THR A 217 11.78 -2.07 -4.94
N ILE A 218 11.63 -2.54 -3.69
CA ILE A 218 11.73 -3.95 -3.31
C ILE A 218 10.62 -4.74 -4.02
N SER A 219 9.36 -4.31 -3.85
CA SER A 219 8.18 -4.92 -4.48
C SER A 219 8.31 -4.99 -6.00
N ASP A 220 8.72 -3.89 -6.66
CA ASP A 220 8.95 -3.83 -8.11
C ASP A 220 9.99 -4.84 -8.59
N VAL A 221 11.10 -5.01 -7.85
CA VAL A 221 12.17 -5.94 -8.20
C VAL A 221 11.68 -7.38 -8.06
N PHE A 222 11.01 -7.73 -6.96
CA PHE A 222 10.45 -9.06 -6.76
C PHE A 222 9.39 -9.40 -7.82
N MET A 223 8.44 -8.51 -8.08
CA MET A 223 7.40 -8.71 -9.10
C MET A 223 7.97 -8.87 -10.50
N LYS A 224 9.07 -8.19 -10.80
CA LYS A 224 9.71 -8.24 -12.11
C LYS A 224 10.51 -9.49 -12.35
N TYR A 225 11.28 -9.93 -11.35
CA TYR A 225 12.25 -11.02 -11.50
C TYR A 225 11.74 -12.35 -10.93
N GLN A 226 10.75 -12.33 -10.03
CA GLN A 226 10.11 -13.52 -9.43
C GLN A 226 11.13 -14.46 -8.74
N PHE A 227 12.01 -13.90 -7.93
CA PHE A 227 12.93 -14.65 -7.08
C PHE A 227 12.28 -14.99 -5.74
N ASP A 228 12.73 -16.09 -5.11
CA ASP A 228 12.25 -16.47 -3.78
C ASP A 228 12.92 -15.65 -2.68
N SER A 229 14.14 -15.15 -2.91
CA SER A 229 14.82 -14.18 -2.04
C SER A 229 15.84 -13.35 -2.82
N LEU A 230 16.15 -12.16 -2.33
CA LEU A 230 17.13 -11.23 -2.91
C LEU A 230 18.16 -10.82 -1.89
N PRO A 231 19.46 -10.77 -2.25
CA PRO A 231 20.52 -10.31 -1.37
C PRO A 231 20.48 -8.78 -1.21
N VAL A 232 20.67 -8.33 0.03
CA VAL A 232 20.80 -6.93 0.41
C VAL A 232 22.26 -6.59 0.62
N VAL A 233 22.73 -5.50 -0.01
CA VAL A 233 24.10 -5.06 0.08
C VAL A 233 24.22 -3.61 0.52
N ASP A 234 25.34 -3.29 1.17
CA ASP A 234 25.69 -1.91 1.46
C ASP A 234 26.35 -1.19 0.25
N GLN A 235 26.67 0.09 0.41
CA GLN A 235 27.34 0.92 -0.62
C GLN A 235 28.70 0.37 -1.10
N TYR A 236 29.32 -0.52 -0.34
CA TYR A 236 30.59 -1.17 -0.66
C TYR A 236 30.40 -2.56 -1.26
N ASN A 237 29.16 -3.00 -1.48
CA ASN A 237 28.79 -4.33 -1.96
C ASN A 237 29.08 -5.47 -0.96
N HIS A 238 29.12 -5.17 0.34
CA HIS A 238 29.11 -6.24 1.34
C HIS A 238 27.70 -6.77 1.50
N LEU A 239 27.56 -8.08 1.53
CA LEU A 239 26.29 -8.76 1.79
C LEU A 239 25.92 -8.55 3.27
N ARG A 240 24.74 -7.98 3.51
CA ARG A 240 24.23 -7.65 4.86
C ARG A 240 23.11 -8.57 5.29
N GLY A 241 22.23 -8.93 4.37
CA GLY A 241 21.07 -9.76 4.63
C GLY A 241 20.45 -10.24 3.35
N ILE A 242 19.28 -10.82 3.47
CA ILE A 242 18.39 -11.17 2.37
C ILE A 242 16.98 -10.69 2.71
N VAL A 243 16.22 -10.27 1.71
CA VAL A 243 14.76 -10.11 1.81
C VAL A 243 14.13 -11.33 1.15
N THR A 244 13.11 -11.89 1.75
CA THR A 244 12.39 -13.06 1.25
C THR A 244 11.15 -12.63 0.44
N TRP A 245 10.51 -13.60 -0.24
CA TRP A 245 9.33 -13.30 -1.06
C TRP A 245 8.10 -12.95 -0.21
N ASP A 246 7.94 -13.58 0.94
CA ASP A 246 6.89 -13.31 1.91
C ASP A 246 6.95 -11.86 2.41
N ASP A 247 8.10 -11.39 2.92
CA ASP A 247 8.31 -10.00 3.35
C ASP A 247 8.03 -9.01 2.21
N ALA A 248 8.49 -9.34 0.98
CA ALA A 248 8.22 -8.50 -0.19
C ALA A 248 6.74 -8.49 -0.59
N GLN A 249 5.98 -9.56 -0.29
CA GLN A 249 4.54 -9.62 -0.52
C GLN A 249 3.80 -8.76 0.51
N ASP A 250 4.18 -8.80 1.77
CA ASP A 250 3.60 -7.97 2.83
C ASP A 250 3.85 -6.49 2.55
N ALA A 251 5.07 -6.13 2.17
CA ALA A 251 5.40 -4.78 1.71
C ALA A 251 4.55 -4.32 0.52
N LEU A 252 4.24 -5.21 -0.44
CA LEU A 252 3.36 -4.90 -1.58
C LEU A 252 1.91 -4.70 -1.14
N GLU A 253 1.42 -5.47 -0.16
CA GLU A 253 0.07 -5.33 0.38
C GLU A 253 -0.08 -4.00 1.12
N GLU A 254 0.87 -3.66 1.97
CA GLU A 254 0.92 -2.37 2.67
C GLU A 254 0.98 -1.18 1.69
N GLU A 255 1.88 -1.21 0.70
CA GLU A 255 1.97 -0.18 -0.35
C GLU A 255 0.64 -0.03 -1.10
N THR A 256 0.00 -1.16 -1.46
CA THR A 256 -1.28 -1.15 -2.17
C THR A 256 -2.39 -0.52 -1.30
N THR A 257 -2.40 -0.82 -0.03
CA THR A 257 -3.34 -0.27 0.96
C THR A 257 -3.12 1.23 1.15
N GLU A 258 -1.87 1.67 1.28
CA GLU A 258 -1.52 3.09 1.32
C GLU A 258 -1.95 3.85 0.07
N GLU A 259 -1.72 3.28 -1.14
CA GLU A 259 -2.19 3.85 -2.42
C GLU A 259 -3.72 4.01 -2.43
N ILE A 260 -4.48 3.02 -1.92
CA ILE A 260 -5.95 3.07 -1.85
C ILE A 260 -6.40 4.18 -0.91
N TYR A 261 -5.83 4.26 0.28
CA TYR A 261 -6.16 5.29 1.26
C TYR A 261 -5.80 6.69 0.78
N ALA A 262 -4.58 6.88 0.25
CA ALA A 262 -4.13 8.15 -0.30
C ALA A 262 -5.04 8.62 -1.45
N SER A 263 -5.41 7.71 -2.37
CA SER A 263 -6.32 8.02 -3.48
C SER A 263 -7.71 8.44 -3.02
N SER A 264 -8.15 7.94 -1.85
CA SER A 264 -9.43 8.26 -1.23
C SER A 264 -9.38 9.51 -0.33
N GLY A 265 -8.20 10.08 -0.12
CA GLY A 265 -8.00 11.24 0.76
C GLY A 265 -7.98 10.87 2.24
N ILE A 266 -7.47 9.70 2.56
CA ILE A 266 -7.13 9.26 3.90
C ILE A 266 -5.61 9.32 4.03
N SER A 267 -5.11 9.99 5.05
CA SER A 267 -3.67 10.09 5.33
C SER A 267 -3.31 9.02 6.34
N THR A 268 -2.55 8.02 5.92
CA THR A 268 -2.00 6.98 6.80
C THR A 268 -0.84 7.57 7.60
N GLY A 269 0.16 8.16 6.96
CA GLY A 269 1.33 8.75 7.61
C GLY A 269 2.01 7.74 8.52
N SER A 270 2.07 8.04 9.81
CA SER A 270 2.57 7.14 10.88
C SER A 270 1.44 6.44 11.63
N ILE A 271 0.29 6.23 11.02
CA ILE A 271 -0.89 5.59 11.63
C ILE A 271 -1.11 4.28 10.89
N ASP A 272 -1.00 3.17 11.59
CA ASP A 272 -1.25 1.84 11.06
C ASP A 272 -2.69 1.67 10.56
N GLU A 273 -2.87 0.79 9.60
CA GLU A 273 -4.19 0.49 9.04
C GLU A 273 -5.18 0.07 10.11
N ASP A 274 -4.76 -0.80 11.01
CA ASP A 274 -5.58 -1.30 12.12
C ASP A 274 -6.01 -0.19 13.07
N GLU A 275 -5.15 0.79 13.35
CA GLU A 275 -5.51 1.97 14.11
C GLU A 275 -6.55 2.84 13.42
N ILE A 276 -6.56 2.88 12.09
CA ILE A 276 -7.56 3.62 11.30
C ILE A 276 -8.90 2.91 11.31
N LEU A 277 -8.90 1.57 11.25
CA LEU A 277 -10.10 0.72 11.17
C LEU A 277 -10.71 0.48 12.57
N GLU A 278 -9.90 0.03 13.51
CA GLU A 278 -10.36 -0.45 14.83
C GLU A 278 -9.96 0.48 16.00
N GLY A 279 -9.05 1.41 15.76
CA GLY A 279 -8.56 2.35 16.75
C GLY A 279 -9.58 3.38 17.22
N SER A 280 -9.13 4.40 17.93
CA SER A 280 -10.01 5.42 18.47
C SER A 280 -10.67 6.25 17.37
N VAL A 281 -11.93 6.70 17.61
CA VAL A 281 -12.63 7.64 16.71
C VAL A 281 -11.77 8.88 16.43
N PHE A 282 -10.93 9.28 17.38
CA PHE A 282 -10.05 10.44 17.22
C PHE A 282 -8.91 10.17 16.24
N THR A 283 -8.35 8.99 16.23
CA THR A 283 -7.34 8.53 15.25
C THR A 283 -7.91 8.56 13.84
N SER A 284 -9.07 7.94 13.62
CA SER A 284 -9.77 7.98 12.33
C SER A 284 -10.11 9.40 11.87
N MET A 285 -10.48 10.31 12.79
CA MET A 285 -10.69 11.72 12.47
C MET A 285 -9.39 12.40 12.04
N LYS A 286 -8.28 12.14 12.74
CA LYS A 286 -6.96 12.70 12.42
C LYS A 286 -6.51 12.32 11.02
N ALA A 287 -6.71 11.08 10.62
CA ALA A 287 -6.36 10.57 9.29
C ALA A 287 -7.17 11.25 8.15
N ARG A 288 -8.43 11.57 8.37
CA ARG A 288 -9.36 12.09 7.34
C ARG A 288 -9.44 13.61 7.28
N THR A 289 -9.29 14.30 8.42
CA THR A 289 -9.52 15.76 8.54
C THR A 289 -8.62 16.60 7.62
N PRO A 290 -7.33 16.34 7.44
CA PRO A 290 -6.47 17.18 6.61
C PRO A 290 -6.99 17.33 5.18
N TRP A 291 -7.37 16.24 4.55
CA TRP A 291 -7.89 16.24 3.18
C TRP A 291 -9.27 16.90 3.06
N LEU A 292 -10.13 16.69 4.05
CA LEU A 292 -11.43 17.38 4.12
C LEU A 292 -11.26 18.90 4.28
N PHE A 293 -10.20 19.33 4.96
CA PHE A 293 -9.89 20.76 5.09
C PHE A 293 -9.46 21.38 3.76
N VAL A 294 -8.62 20.66 2.99
CA VAL A 294 -8.22 21.06 1.63
C VAL A 294 -9.45 21.16 0.72
N THR A 295 -10.32 20.14 0.77
CA THR A 295 -11.59 20.14 0.01
C THR A 295 -12.48 21.32 0.40
N LEU A 296 -12.65 21.59 1.70
CA LEU A 296 -13.44 22.72 2.17
C LEU A 296 -12.93 24.06 1.60
N ILE A 297 -11.62 24.29 1.62
CA ILE A 297 -11.03 25.51 1.05
C ILE A 297 -11.35 25.62 -0.44
N GLY A 298 -11.23 24.54 -1.18
CA GLY A 298 -11.53 24.52 -2.60
C GLY A 298 -13.02 24.75 -2.90
N GLU A 299 -13.92 24.15 -2.12
CA GLU A 299 -15.37 24.40 -2.25
C GLU A 299 -15.73 25.86 -1.94
N LEU A 300 -15.06 26.49 -0.98
CA LEU A 300 -15.22 27.92 -0.73
C LEU A 300 -14.77 28.78 -1.94
N ILE A 301 -13.77 28.32 -2.68
CA ILE A 301 -13.38 28.96 -3.94
C ILE A 301 -14.49 28.76 -4.99
N ALA A 302 -15.05 27.55 -5.11
CA ALA A 302 -16.16 27.28 -6.01
C ALA A 302 -17.39 28.15 -5.69
N VAL A 303 -17.73 28.34 -4.43
CA VAL A 303 -18.79 29.27 -3.99
C VAL A 303 -18.50 30.70 -4.45
N ASN A 304 -17.26 31.17 -4.39
CA ASN A 304 -16.87 32.49 -4.90
C ASN A 304 -17.03 32.59 -6.44
N VAL A 305 -16.69 31.53 -7.19
CA VAL A 305 -16.94 31.47 -8.63
C VAL A 305 -18.43 31.63 -8.93
N VAL A 306 -19.31 30.89 -8.21
CA VAL A 306 -20.76 31.05 -8.33
C VAL A 306 -21.20 32.49 -8.06
N ASN A 307 -20.66 33.13 -7.02
CA ASN A 307 -20.97 34.51 -6.67
C ASN A 307 -20.56 35.53 -7.75
N ILE A 308 -19.43 35.33 -8.43
CA ILE A 308 -19.01 36.18 -9.55
C ILE A 308 -20.08 36.19 -10.66
N PHE A 309 -20.76 35.06 -10.88
CA PHE A 309 -21.80 34.90 -11.89
C PHE A 309 -23.23 35.12 -11.36
N ASP A 310 -23.42 35.74 -10.18
CA ASP A 310 -24.71 36.02 -9.55
C ASP A 310 -25.70 36.72 -10.50
N HIS A 311 -25.22 37.63 -11.34
CA HIS A 311 -26.03 38.28 -12.38
C HIS A 311 -26.60 37.31 -13.42
N THR A 312 -25.86 36.25 -13.76
CA THR A 312 -26.31 35.23 -14.71
C THR A 312 -27.35 34.34 -14.03
N LEU A 313 -27.11 33.95 -12.78
CA LEU A 313 -28.03 33.16 -11.97
C LEU A 313 -29.37 33.88 -11.73
N LYS A 314 -29.34 35.14 -11.38
CA LYS A 314 -30.54 35.95 -11.20
C LYS A 314 -31.37 36.12 -12.48
N ALA A 315 -30.72 36.12 -13.63
CA ALA A 315 -31.40 36.24 -14.92
C ALA A 315 -31.90 34.90 -15.47
N LEU A 316 -31.22 33.83 -15.18
CA LEU A 316 -31.51 32.46 -15.61
C LEU A 316 -31.43 31.49 -14.44
N PRO A 317 -32.36 31.52 -13.46
CA PRO A 317 -32.27 30.70 -12.26
C PRO A 317 -32.26 29.19 -12.54
N ILE A 318 -32.81 28.79 -13.66
CA ILE A 318 -32.89 27.40 -14.10
C ILE A 318 -31.50 26.76 -14.35
N VAL A 319 -30.49 27.58 -14.62
CA VAL A 319 -29.09 27.12 -14.78
C VAL A 319 -28.55 26.47 -13.51
N ALA A 320 -29.01 26.93 -12.33
CA ALA A 320 -28.59 26.37 -11.05
C ALA A 320 -28.97 24.89 -10.87
N ILE A 321 -30.08 24.47 -11.49
CA ILE A 321 -30.59 23.07 -11.35
C ILE A 321 -29.64 22.05 -11.95
N PHE A 322 -28.83 22.45 -12.94
CA PHE A 322 -27.90 21.56 -13.61
C PHE A 322 -26.50 21.50 -12.98
N ILE A 323 -26.21 22.37 -11.97
CA ILE A 323 -24.90 22.38 -11.28
C ILE A 323 -24.54 21.00 -10.71
N PRO A 324 -25.43 20.33 -9.93
CA PRO A 324 -25.10 19.01 -9.36
C PRO A 324 -24.83 17.94 -10.43
N LEU A 325 -25.54 18.03 -11.56
CA LEU A 325 -25.35 17.09 -12.68
C LEU A 325 -23.97 17.27 -13.33
N LEU A 326 -23.59 18.51 -13.58
CA LEU A 326 -22.31 18.84 -14.22
C LEU A 326 -21.12 18.51 -13.31
N ALA A 327 -21.17 18.90 -12.05
CA ALA A 327 -20.14 18.64 -11.07
C ALA A 327 -19.97 17.11 -10.84
N GLY A 328 -21.04 16.39 -10.57
CA GLY A 328 -21.00 14.95 -10.30
C GLY A 328 -20.42 14.13 -11.44
N LEU A 329 -20.86 14.39 -12.70
CA LEU A 329 -20.35 13.64 -13.84
C LEU A 329 -18.91 14.03 -14.22
N ALA A 330 -18.54 15.31 -14.11
CA ALA A 330 -17.17 15.74 -14.33
C ALA A 330 -16.21 15.18 -13.28
N GLY A 331 -16.59 15.21 -11.99
CA GLY A 331 -15.82 14.61 -10.91
C GLY A 331 -15.57 13.11 -11.15
N ASN A 332 -16.60 12.36 -11.54
CA ASN A 332 -16.46 10.92 -11.83
C ASN A 332 -15.47 10.65 -12.98
N ILE A 333 -15.52 11.40 -14.09
CA ILE A 333 -14.56 11.24 -15.19
C ILE A 333 -13.15 11.58 -14.74
N GLY A 334 -12.99 12.65 -13.95
CA GLY A 334 -11.70 13.02 -13.38
C GLY A 334 -11.09 11.89 -12.56
N THR A 335 -11.88 11.34 -11.63
CA THR A 335 -11.46 10.21 -10.77
C THR A 335 -11.12 8.97 -11.59
N GLN A 336 -11.93 8.62 -12.62
CA GLN A 336 -11.63 7.50 -13.50
C GLN A 336 -10.32 7.69 -14.26
N SER A 337 -10.05 8.90 -14.80
CA SER A 337 -8.81 9.18 -15.50
C SER A 337 -7.60 9.13 -14.57
N ILE A 338 -7.71 9.64 -13.33
CA ILE A 338 -6.64 9.53 -12.32
C ILE A 338 -6.30 8.09 -12.05
N THR A 339 -7.30 7.29 -11.67
CA THR A 339 -7.11 5.88 -11.31
C THR A 339 -6.40 5.10 -12.43
N LEU A 340 -6.80 5.33 -13.69
CA LEU A 340 -6.15 4.69 -14.84
C LEU A 340 -4.69 5.11 -15.01
N ILE A 341 -4.38 6.40 -14.82
CA ILE A 341 -3.03 6.91 -15.00
C ILE A 341 -2.12 6.55 -13.82
N VAL A 342 -2.58 6.69 -12.59
CA VAL A 342 -1.83 6.29 -11.39
C VAL A 342 -1.47 4.82 -11.51
N ARG A 343 -2.46 3.94 -11.73
CA ARG A 343 -2.20 2.49 -11.89
C ARG A 343 -1.28 2.17 -13.07
N GLY A 344 -1.44 2.88 -14.19
CA GLY A 344 -0.55 2.69 -15.35
C GLY A 344 0.89 3.15 -15.09
N LEU A 345 1.09 4.14 -14.22
CA LEU A 345 2.41 4.62 -13.81
C LEU A 345 3.05 3.72 -12.76
N SER A 346 2.28 3.21 -11.78
CA SER A 346 2.78 2.28 -10.75
C SER A 346 3.14 0.92 -11.36
N THR A 347 2.33 0.38 -12.28
CA THR A 347 2.67 -0.89 -12.98
C THR A 347 3.69 -0.76 -14.11
N GLY A 348 4.25 0.43 -14.35
CA GLY A 348 5.20 0.66 -15.45
C GLY A 348 4.62 0.54 -16.88
N GLN A 349 3.31 0.30 -17.02
CA GLN A 349 2.64 0.25 -18.33
C GLN A 349 2.59 1.62 -19.02
N ILE A 350 2.57 2.69 -18.24
CA ILE A 350 2.62 4.07 -18.71
C ILE A 350 3.93 4.69 -18.25
N THR A 351 4.64 5.31 -19.20
CA THR A 351 5.89 6.02 -18.91
C THR A 351 5.71 7.52 -19.10
N THR A 352 6.52 8.32 -18.40
CA THR A 352 6.53 9.79 -18.55
C THR A 352 6.77 10.24 -19.99
N GLY A 353 7.48 9.44 -20.81
CA GLY A 353 7.68 9.69 -22.23
C GLY A 353 6.41 9.61 -23.08
N SER A 354 5.39 8.89 -22.62
CA SER A 354 4.11 8.73 -23.30
C SER A 354 3.03 9.73 -22.85
N MET A 355 3.35 10.65 -21.94
CA MET A 355 2.46 11.61 -21.27
C MET A 355 1.49 12.32 -22.23
N VAL A 356 2.02 13.00 -23.26
CA VAL A 356 1.20 13.81 -24.19
C VAL A 356 0.17 12.94 -24.90
N ARG A 357 0.54 11.74 -25.30
CA ARG A 357 -0.37 10.79 -25.97
C ARG A 357 -1.54 10.39 -25.04
N HIS A 358 -1.27 10.10 -23.78
CA HIS A 358 -2.31 9.73 -22.81
C HIS A 358 -3.21 10.93 -22.48
N ILE A 359 -2.67 12.11 -22.28
CA ILE A 359 -3.45 13.34 -22.05
C ILE A 359 -4.43 13.58 -23.19
N LEU A 360 -3.96 13.54 -24.43
CA LEU A 360 -4.82 13.76 -25.61
C LEU A 360 -5.88 12.68 -25.74
N ARG A 361 -5.52 11.43 -25.48
CA ARG A 361 -6.45 10.30 -25.55
C ARG A 361 -7.54 10.42 -24.50
N GLU A 362 -7.19 10.63 -23.22
CA GLU A 362 -8.16 10.73 -22.12
C GLU A 362 -9.06 11.98 -22.28
N SER A 363 -8.49 13.13 -22.67
CA SER A 363 -9.28 14.33 -22.94
C SER A 363 -10.27 14.11 -24.10
N PHE A 364 -9.88 13.37 -25.15
CA PHE A 364 -10.78 13.02 -26.25
C PHE A 364 -11.87 12.03 -25.79
N ILE A 365 -11.54 11.05 -24.95
CA ILE A 365 -12.52 10.14 -24.34
C ILE A 365 -13.52 10.94 -23.49
N GLY A 366 -13.05 11.83 -22.63
CA GLY A 366 -13.89 12.72 -21.84
C GLY A 366 -14.82 13.58 -22.70
N LEU A 367 -14.32 14.13 -23.81
CA LEU A 367 -15.11 14.89 -24.77
C LEU A 367 -16.22 14.02 -25.42
N MET A 368 -15.89 12.81 -25.85
CA MET A 368 -16.84 11.92 -26.51
C MET A 368 -17.96 11.45 -25.54
N ILE A 369 -17.58 11.08 -24.32
CA ILE A 369 -18.51 10.71 -23.26
C ILE A 369 -19.36 11.93 -22.88
N GLY A 370 -18.74 13.09 -22.73
CA GLY A 370 -19.44 14.34 -22.43
C GLY A 370 -20.41 14.77 -23.53
N ALA A 371 -20.04 14.58 -24.80
CA ALA A 371 -20.95 14.83 -25.93
C ALA A 371 -22.15 13.87 -25.93
N PHE A 372 -21.92 12.58 -25.65
CA PHE A 372 -22.97 11.59 -25.53
C PHE A 372 -24.00 11.96 -24.43
N PHE A 373 -23.51 12.22 -23.20
CA PHE A 373 -24.39 12.65 -22.12
C PHE A 373 -24.96 14.03 -22.34
N GLY A 374 -24.24 14.93 -23.00
CA GLY A 374 -24.72 16.24 -23.40
C GLY A 374 -25.93 16.18 -24.32
N VAL A 375 -25.95 15.26 -25.29
CA VAL A 375 -27.12 15.00 -26.14
C VAL A 375 -28.29 14.49 -25.32
N LEU A 376 -28.06 13.54 -24.41
CA LEU A 376 -29.11 13.01 -23.52
C LEU A 376 -29.74 14.12 -22.67
N VAL A 377 -28.92 14.96 -22.07
CA VAL A 377 -29.39 16.08 -21.24
C VAL A 377 -30.11 17.13 -22.06
N THR A 378 -29.66 17.39 -23.29
CA THR A 378 -30.34 18.29 -24.22
C THR A 378 -31.76 17.78 -24.53
N LEU A 379 -31.90 16.49 -24.86
CA LEU A 379 -33.21 15.88 -25.15
C LEU A 379 -34.11 15.86 -23.91
N PHE A 380 -33.55 15.55 -22.74
CA PHE A 380 -34.28 15.56 -21.46
C PHE A 380 -34.80 16.98 -21.14
N THR A 381 -33.93 17.99 -21.25
CA THR A 381 -34.28 19.40 -20.97
C THR A 381 -35.33 19.90 -21.96
N TRP A 382 -35.21 19.54 -23.24
CA TRP A 382 -36.22 19.86 -24.26
C TRP A 382 -37.55 19.25 -23.94
N GLY A 383 -37.61 17.97 -23.57
CA GLY A 383 -38.85 17.30 -23.19
C GLY A 383 -39.50 17.85 -21.90
N TRP A 384 -38.67 18.21 -20.91
CA TRP A 384 -39.15 18.63 -19.60
C TRP A 384 -39.46 20.13 -19.53
N GLN A 385 -38.58 20.99 -20.05
CA GLN A 385 -38.68 22.44 -19.97
C GLN A 385 -39.19 23.08 -21.26
N HIS A 386 -39.40 22.31 -22.33
CA HIS A 386 -39.74 22.79 -23.68
C HIS A 386 -38.76 23.87 -24.23
N ASN A 387 -37.55 23.85 -23.70
CA ASN A 387 -36.48 24.80 -24.06
C ASN A 387 -35.27 24.07 -24.61
N PHE A 388 -35.16 24.00 -25.96
CA PHE A 388 -34.05 23.33 -26.62
C PHE A 388 -32.72 24.08 -26.43
N GLU A 389 -32.75 25.44 -26.47
CA GLU A 389 -31.55 26.25 -26.37
C GLU A 389 -30.86 26.04 -25.01
N LEU A 390 -31.62 26.03 -23.92
CA LEU A 390 -31.10 25.75 -22.58
C LEU A 390 -30.46 24.33 -22.53
N GLY A 391 -31.14 23.33 -23.06
CA GLY A 391 -30.60 21.97 -23.10
C GLY A 391 -29.31 21.88 -23.89
N PHE A 392 -29.22 22.57 -25.01
CA PHE A 392 -28.04 22.59 -25.86
C PHE A 392 -26.84 23.27 -25.16
N ILE A 393 -27.05 24.37 -24.44
CA ILE A 393 -26.01 25.04 -23.65
C ILE A 393 -25.47 24.08 -22.56
N VAL A 394 -26.36 23.46 -21.80
CA VAL A 394 -25.98 22.50 -20.75
C VAL A 394 -25.23 21.31 -21.35
N GLY A 395 -25.69 20.82 -22.53
CA GLY A 395 -25.04 19.72 -23.24
C GLY A 395 -23.61 20.04 -23.69
N ILE A 396 -23.40 21.23 -24.26
CA ILE A 396 -22.04 21.70 -24.66
C ILE A 396 -21.18 21.89 -23.41
N ALA A 397 -21.72 22.51 -22.36
CA ALA A 397 -20.98 22.68 -21.11
C ALA A 397 -20.54 21.35 -20.53
N MET A 398 -21.40 20.34 -20.56
CA MET A 398 -21.10 18.99 -20.13
C MET A 398 -19.95 18.37 -20.92
N ALA A 399 -19.98 18.48 -22.26
CA ALA A 399 -18.93 17.95 -23.12
C ALA A 399 -17.55 18.59 -22.80
N ILE A 400 -17.53 19.90 -22.63
CA ILE A 400 -16.30 20.64 -22.31
C ILE A 400 -15.84 20.31 -20.88
N ASN A 401 -16.74 20.26 -19.89
CA ASN A 401 -16.37 19.97 -18.52
C ASN A 401 -15.81 18.57 -18.35
N MET A 402 -16.39 17.55 -19.00
CA MET A 402 -15.88 16.20 -18.94
C MET A 402 -14.52 16.05 -19.64
N ALA A 403 -14.30 16.79 -20.75
CA ALA A 403 -12.98 16.85 -21.40
C ALA A 403 -11.92 17.50 -20.50
N LEU A 404 -12.26 18.59 -19.82
CA LEU A 404 -11.39 19.27 -18.88
C LEU A 404 -11.12 18.40 -17.62
N ALA A 405 -12.13 17.71 -17.12
CA ALA A 405 -11.98 16.80 -15.99
C ALA A 405 -11.01 15.66 -16.32
N ALA A 406 -11.14 15.03 -17.49
CA ALA A 406 -10.23 14.01 -17.96
C ALA A 406 -8.79 14.58 -18.17
N LEU A 407 -8.68 15.80 -18.69
CA LEU A 407 -7.40 16.49 -18.84
C LEU A 407 -6.71 16.69 -17.49
N ILE A 408 -7.41 17.25 -16.50
CA ILE A 408 -6.88 17.51 -15.15
C ILE A 408 -6.52 16.19 -14.47
N GLY A 409 -7.44 15.22 -14.49
CA GLY A 409 -7.22 13.90 -13.92
C GLY A 409 -6.01 13.17 -14.49
N THR A 410 -5.71 13.38 -15.79
CA THR A 410 -4.53 12.79 -16.42
C THR A 410 -3.26 13.60 -16.16
N LEU A 411 -3.34 14.93 -16.23
CA LEU A 411 -2.19 15.82 -16.12
C LEU A 411 -1.57 15.77 -14.72
N THR A 412 -2.40 15.67 -13.68
CA THR A 412 -1.95 15.76 -12.27
C THR A 412 -0.99 14.66 -11.88
N PRO A 413 -1.29 13.35 -12.07
CA PRO A 413 -0.34 12.27 -11.72
C PRO A 413 0.99 12.37 -12.48
N PHE A 414 0.95 12.71 -13.76
CA PHE A 414 2.18 12.93 -14.53
C PHE A 414 3.02 14.10 -14.00
N SER A 415 2.36 15.18 -13.57
CA SER A 415 3.04 16.35 -13.01
C SER A 415 3.70 16.01 -11.68
N MET A 416 3.03 15.23 -10.82
CA MET A 416 3.55 14.78 -9.53
C MET A 416 4.75 13.86 -9.72
N LYS A 417 4.67 12.86 -10.58
CA LYS A 417 5.80 11.98 -10.90
C LYS A 417 7.00 12.75 -11.45
N LYS A 418 6.78 13.79 -12.22
CA LYS A 418 7.87 14.64 -12.73
C LYS A 418 8.53 15.49 -11.63
N LEU A 419 7.80 15.78 -10.57
CA LEU A 419 8.30 16.52 -9.40
C LEU A 419 8.87 15.58 -8.33
N ASN A 420 8.98 14.27 -8.59
CA ASN A 420 9.34 13.22 -7.66
C ASN A 420 8.41 13.18 -6.43
N ILE A 421 7.13 13.45 -6.65
CA ILE A 421 6.06 13.27 -5.66
C ILE A 421 5.29 12.04 -6.09
N ASP A 422 4.94 11.18 -5.14
CA ASP A 422 4.13 10.00 -5.42
C ASP A 422 2.80 10.39 -6.09
N PRO A 423 2.49 9.83 -7.28
CA PRO A 423 1.24 10.09 -7.98
C PRO A 423 -0.02 9.66 -7.21
N ALA A 424 0.07 8.69 -6.29
CA ALA A 424 -1.05 8.21 -5.48
C ALA A 424 -1.56 9.30 -4.52
N VAL A 425 -0.67 10.18 -4.04
CA VAL A 425 -1.03 11.36 -3.23
C VAL A 425 -1.90 12.36 -3.99
N ALA A 426 -1.99 12.25 -5.33
CA ALA A 426 -2.94 13.02 -6.14
C ALA A 426 -4.39 12.60 -5.82
N SER A 427 -4.79 12.85 -4.57
CA SER A 427 -6.05 12.36 -4.05
C SER A 427 -7.25 12.84 -4.86
N GLY A 428 -8.21 11.92 -5.06
CA GLY A 428 -9.50 12.21 -5.69
C GLY A 428 -10.15 13.51 -5.19
N PRO A 429 -10.18 13.79 -3.87
CA PRO A 429 -10.74 15.01 -3.31
C PRO A 429 -10.17 16.33 -3.84
N VAL A 430 -8.84 16.44 -3.94
CA VAL A 430 -8.18 17.68 -4.44
C VAL A 430 -8.53 17.94 -5.90
N ILE A 431 -8.51 16.88 -6.68
CA ILE A 431 -8.76 16.97 -8.13
C ILE A 431 -10.25 17.19 -8.40
N ALA A 432 -11.14 16.52 -7.66
CA ALA A 432 -12.57 16.79 -7.74
C ALA A 432 -12.87 18.26 -7.47
N THR A 433 -12.27 18.84 -6.44
CA THR A 433 -12.41 20.26 -6.12
C THR A 433 -11.89 21.17 -7.23
N ALA A 434 -10.74 20.86 -7.82
CA ALA A 434 -10.20 21.64 -8.95
C ALA A 434 -11.12 21.57 -10.18
N ILE A 435 -11.71 20.39 -10.45
CA ILE A 435 -12.68 20.16 -11.51
C ILE A 435 -13.96 20.95 -11.25
N ASP A 436 -14.46 20.99 -10.02
CA ASP A 436 -15.66 21.73 -9.67
C ASP A 436 -15.48 23.23 -9.87
N VAL A 437 -14.37 23.80 -9.38
CA VAL A 437 -14.05 25.21 -9.57
C VAL A 437 -13.98 25.60 -11.06
N LEU A 438 -13.20 24.84 -11.84
CA LEU A 438 -13.02 25.12 -13.27
C LEU A 438 -14.26 24.78 -14.09
N GLY A 439 -14.93 23.69 -13.75
CA GLY A 439 -16.16 23.27 -14.41
C GLY A 439 -17.30 24.27 -14.25
N LEU A 440 -17.49 24.79 -13.04
CA LEU A 440 -18.47 25.83 -12.76
C LEU A 440 -18.12 27.12 -13.49
N ALA A 441 -16.85 27.53 -13.52
CA ALA A 441 -16.41 28.71 -14.23
C ALA A 441 -16.73 28.62 -15.73
N VAL A 442 -16.41 27.48 -16.35
CA VAL A 442 -16.73 27.23 -17.78
C VAL A 442 -18.22 27.20 -18.04
N TYR A 443 -18.98 26.53 -17.16
CA TYR A 443 -20.43 26.44 -17.29
C TYR A 443 -21.10 27.83 -17.26
N PHE A 444 -20.80 28.64 -16.26
CA PHE A 444 -21.36 29.98 -16.15
C PHE A 444 -20.87 30.92 -17.24
N LEU A 445 -19.63 30.76 -17.71
CA LEU A 445 -19.13 31.54 -18.85
C LEU A 445 -19.97 31.26 -20.10
N LEU A 446 -20.20 29.99 -20.42
CA LEU A 446 -21.05 29.60 -21.55
C LEU A 446 -22.49 30.12 -21.42
N ALA A 447 -23.10 29.93 -20.23
CA ALA A 447 -24.44 30.46 -19.94
C ALA A 447 -24.52 31.98 -20.09
N SER A 448 -23.46 32.74 -19.72
CA SER A 448 -23.41 34.19 -19.85
C SER A 448 -23.28 34.66 -21.29
N MET A 449 -22.53 33.92 -22.13
CA MET A 449 -22.36 34.23 -23.56
C MET A 449 -23.69 34.10 -24.31
N PHE A 450 -24.44 33.04 -24.07
CA PHE A 450 -25.75 32.86 -24.71
C PHE A 450 -26.76 33.96 -24.33
N ARG A 451 -26.76 34.41 -23.09
CA ARG A 451 -27.57 35.55 -22.67
C ARG A 451 -27.26 36.81 -23.43
N SER A 452 -25.99 37.05 -23.78
CA SER A 452 -25.58 38.25 -24.54
C SER A 452 -26.12 38.22 -25.98
N GLU A 453 -26.23 37.03 -26.57
CA GLU A 453 -26.81 36.84 -27.93
C GLU A 453 -28.32 37.05 -27.93
N GLU A 454 -29.08 36.50 -26.99
CA GLU A 454 -30.54 36.77 -26.88
C GLU A 454 -30.84 38.26 -26.77
N ARG A 455 -30.03 38.99 -25.98
CA ARG A 455 -30.19 40.48 -25.86
C ARG A 455 -29.87 41.21 -27.16
N ARG A 456 -28.97 40.68 -27.99
CA ARG A 456 -28.58 41.29 -29.27
C ARG A 456 -29.63 41.06 -30.29
N VAL A 457 -30.12 39.84 -30.46
CA VAL A 457 -31.22 39.45 -31.36
C VAL A 457 -32.52 40.15 -30.96
N GLY A 458 -32.86 40.22 -29.65
CA GLY A 458 -34.04 40.91 -29.17
C GLY A 458 -34.01 42.45 -29.35
N LYS A 459 -32.83 43.08 -29.51
CA LYS A 459 -32.70 44.50 -29.88
C LYS A 459 -32.81 44.72 -31.39
N GLU A 460 -32.28 43.81 -32.19
CA GLU A 460 -32.39 43.88 -33.65
C GLU A 460 -33.80 43.65 -34.17
N CYS A 461 -34.63 42.87 -33.46
CA CYS A 461 -36.05 42.69 -33.79
C CYS A 461 -36.93 43.86 -33.32
N ARG A 462 -36.42 44.83 -32.54
CA ARG A 462 -37.16 46.01 -32.04
C ARG A 462 -36.74 47.31 -32.74
N SER A 463 -35.77 47.28 -33.62
CA SER A 463 -35.33 48.37 -34.48
C SER A 463 -35.88 48.15 -35.89
#